data_56dc57c69da1f44d0c42fd8ad563a5db
#
_entry.id   56dc57c69da1f44d0c42fd8ad563a5db
#
_cell.length_a   1.000
_cell.length_b   1.000
_cell.length_c   1.000
_cell.angle_alpha   90.00
_cell.angle_beta   90.00
_cell.angle_gamma   90.00
#
_symmetry.space_group_name_H-M   'P 1'
#
loop_
_entity.id
_entity.type
_entity.pdbx_description
1 polymer ?
#
loop_
_entity_poly.entity_id
_entity_poly.type
_entity_poly.pdbx_seq_one_letter_code
_entity_poly.pdbx_strand_id
1 'polypeptide(L)'
;NNLSFQIDDGEFAFLIGPTGSGKTTLMRLIYFDLLPDSGKVLTGKFSSEKITKRKKPQARRNIGMVFQDYKLLSDRNLFDNLALPLYVLGLPSREIVDRVDEALELVGLYDKKLHLPSQMSGGEQQRSCLARAIVKEPNIILADEPTGNLDPVASFELVRLLETINEMGTTILMASHNYNLIKGRGRRILELKDGVLRAA
;
A
#
# COMPACT_ATOMS: atom_id res chain seq x y z
N ASN A 1 -20.13 12.29 2.05
CA ASN A 1 -21.15 12.02 1.06
C ASN A 1 -21.17 10.52 0.78
N ASN A 2 -22.30 9.97 0.38
CA ASN A 2 -22.52 8.52 0.24
C ASN A 2 -21.68 7.94 -0.90
N LEU A 3 -20.60 7.23 -0.56
CA LEU A 3 -19.78 6.47 -1.51
C LEU A 3 -20.16 4.99 -1.41
N SER A 4 -20.32 4.34 -2.56
CA SER A 4 -20.51 2.88 -2.62
C SER A 4 -19.70 2.31 -3.76
N PHE A 5 -18.81 1.37 -3.45
CA PHE A 5 -17.99 0.65 -4.44
C PHE A 5 -17.48 -0.65 -3.85
N GLN A 6 -17.04 -1.52 -4.72
CA GLN A 6 -16.39 -2.79 -4.39
C GLN A 6 -15.12 -2.93 -5.22
N ILE A 7 -14.11 -3.56 -4.64
CA ILE A 7 -12.89 -4.02 -5.33
C ILE A 7 -12.85 -5.52 -5.11
N ASP A 8 -12.71 -6.28 -6.18
CA ASP A 8 -12.69 -7.73 -6.15
C ASP A 8 -11.29 -8.25 -5.75
N ASP A 9 -11.24 -9.45 -5.20
CA ASP A 9 -9.98 -10.07 -4.83
C ASP A 9 -9.09 -10.27 -6.08
N GLY A 10 -7.82 -9.86 -5.97
CA GLY A 10 -6.88 -9.85 -7.09
C GLY A 10 -7.07 -8.71 -8.09
N GLU A 11 -8.03 -7.80 -7.88
CA GLU A 11 -8.22 -6.63 -8.73
C GLU A 11 -7.12 -5.58 -8.51
N PHE A 12 -6.67 -4.93 -9.58
CA PHE A 12 -5.89 -3.70 -9.52
C PHE A 12 -6.78 -2.53 -9.96
N ALA A 13 -7.06 -1.62 -9.05
CA ALA A 13 -7.83 -0.41 -9.32
C ALA A 13 -7.03 0.85 -9.02
N PHE A 14 -7.18 1.87 -9.86
CA PHE A 14 -6.70 3.22 -9.60
C PHE A 14 -7.80 4.07 -8.98
N LEU A 15 -7.45 4.85 -7.96
CA LEU A 15 -8.29 5.87 -7.36
C LEU A 15 -7.74 7.25 -7.77
N ILE A 16 -8.44 7.93 -8.65
CA ILE A 16 -8.03 9.25 -9.14
C ILE A 16 -8.92 10.36 -8.60
N GLY A 17 -8.43 11.57 -8.71
CA GLY A 17 -9.17 12.77 -8.30
C GLY A 17 -8.22 13.89 -7.90
N PRO A 18 -8.70 15.15 -7.87
CA PRO A 18 -7.88 16.29 -7.50
C PRO A 18 -7.34 16.18 -6.07
N THR A 19 -6.31 16.96 -5.77
CA THR A 19 -5.81 17.09 -4.39
C THR A 19 -6.94 17.58 -3.49
N GLY A 20 -7.07 16.97 -2.31
CA GLY A 20 -8.17 17.28 -1.38
C GLY A 20 -9.51 16.60 -1.67
N SER A 21 -9.64 15.80 -2.73
CA SER A 21 -10.91 15.09 -3.02
C SER A 21 -11.31 14.02 -2.00
N GLY A 22 -10.38 13.61 -1.11
CA GLY A 22 -10.65 12.62 -0.07
C GLY A 22 -10.06 11.24 -0.34
N LYS A 23 -9.16 11.06 -1.32
CA LYS A 23 -8.50 9.76 -1.62
C LYS A 23 -7.82 9.16 -0.40
N THR A 24 -6.96 9.94 0.27
CA THR A 24 -6.30 9.53 1.53
C THR A 24 -7.31 9.18 2.63
N THR A 25 -8.38 9.96 2.77
CA THR A 25 -9.44 9.68 3.76
C THR A 25 -10.11 8.34 3.47
N LEU A 26 -10.43 8.07 2.20
CA LEU A 26 -11.02 6.80 1.79
C LEU A 26 -10.08 5.62 2.09
N MET A 27 -8.79 5.75 1.79
CA MET A 27 -7.81 4.71 2.12
C MET A 27 -7.67 4.50 3.63
N ARG A 28 -7.70 5.58 4.42
CA ARG A 28 -7.69 5.49 5.89
C ARG A 28 -8.93 4.82 6.46
N LEU A 29 -10.09 4.95 5.82
CA LEU A 29 -11.30 4.21 6.17
C LEU A 29 -11.13 2.70 5.87
N ILE A 30 -10.61 2.34 4.70
CA ILE A 30 -10.34 0.93 4.33
C ILE A 30 -9.29 0.30 5.26
N TYR A 31 -8.30 1.08 5.69
CA TYR A 31 -7.25 0.68 6.64
C TYR A 31 -7.74 0.65 8.11
N PHE A 32 -8.99 1.01 8.38
CA PHE A 32 -9.57 1.16 9.73
C PHE A 32 -8.79 2.13 10.63
N ASP A 33 -8.12 3.13 10.05
CA ASP A 33 -7.53 4.24 10.79
C ASP A 33 -8.63 5.23 11.23
N LEU A 34 -9.52 5.52 10.29
CA LEU A 34 -10.77 6.23 10.52
C LEU A 34 -11.94 5.25 10.48
N LEU A 35 -13.06 5.66 11.03
CA LEU A 35 -14.36 4.96 10.89
C LEU A 35 -15.34 5.90 10.19
N PRO A 36 -16.26 5.36 9.37
CA PRO A 36 -17.29 6.17 8.73
C PRO A 36 -18.31 6.68 9.76
N ASP A 37 -18.84 7.89 9.56
CA ASP A 37 -19.92 8.44 10.38
C ASP A 37 -21.25 7.71 10.12
N SER A 38 -21.44 7.19 8.91
CA SER A 38 -22.58 6.38 8.50
C SER A 38 -22.18 5.37 7.43
N GLY A 39 -22.97 4.32 7.25
CA GLY A 39 -22.66 3.24 6.34
C GLY A 39 -21.59 2.29 6.90
N LYS A 40 -20.98 1.47 6.04
CA LYS A 40 -20.01 0.46 6.46
C LYS A 40 -18.86 0.32 5.48
N VAL A 41 -17.68 -0.01 6.01
CA VAL A 41 -16.51 -0.45 5.25
C VAL A 41 -16.26 -1.91 5.57
N LEU A 42 -16.09 -2.72 4.53
CA LEU A 42 -15.70 -4.11 4.63
C LEU A 42 -14.32 -4.29 4.00
N THR A 43 -13.39 -4.93 4.72
CA THR A 43 -12.07 -5.30 4.18
C THR A 43 -11.78 -6.73 4.62
N GLY A 44 -11.80 -7.66 3.66
CA GLY A 44 -11.81 -9.08 3.94
C GLY A 44 -12.95 -9.44 4.90
N LYS A 45 -12.64 -10.10 6.01
CA LYS A 45 -13.64 -10.50 7.04
C LYS A 45 -13.95 -9.42 8.08
N PHE A 46 -13.34 -8.24 7.98
CA PHE A 46 -13.51 -7.17 8.97
C PHE A 46 -14.50 -6.11 8.50
N SER A 47 -15.37 -5.67 9.42
CA SER A 47 -16.36 -4.62 9.19
C SER A 47 -16.14 -3.44 10.15
N SER A 48 -16.26 -2.22 9.64
CA SER A 48 -16.18 -1.00 10.44
C SER A 48 -17.21 -0.92 11.57
N GLU A 49 -18.38 -1.56 11.38
CA GLU A 49 -19.46 -1.60 12.39
C GLU A 49 -19.08 -2.48 13.62
N LYS A 50 -18.27 -3.52 13.39
CA LYS A 50 -17.94 -4.54 14.42
C LYS A 50 -16.48 -4.46 14.87
N ILE A 51 -15.68 -3.55 14.30
CA ILE A 51 -14.27 -3.47 14.62
C ILE A 51 -14.06 -2.75 15.95
N THR A 52 -13.27 -3.36 16.83
CA THR A 52 -12.88 -2.78 18.12
C THR A 52 -11.42 -2.33 18.06
N LYS A 53 -10.99 -1.48 19.00
CA LYS A 53 -9.56 -1.07 19.13
C LYS A 53 -8.62 -2.28 19.14
N ARG A 54 -9.02 -3.37 19.80
CA ARG A 54 -8.21 -4.62 19.87
C ARG A 54 -8.17 -5.40 18.55
N LYS A 55 -9.18 -5.29 17.70
CA LYS A 55 -9.27 -5.98 16.40
C LYS A 55 -8.64 -5.19 15.25
N LYS A 56 -8.48 -3.86 15.37
CA LYS A 56 -7.83 -3.04 14.34
C LYS A 56 -6.44 -3.55 13.93
N PRO A 57 -5.52 -3.89 14.86
CA PRO A 57 -4.22 -4.46 14.47
C PRO A 57 -4.36 -5.76 13.67
N GLN A 58 -5.31 -6.63 14.02
CA GLN A 58 -5.54 -7.87 13.28
C GLN A 58 -6.04 -7.62 11.85
N ALA A 59 -6.93 -6.64 11.64
CA ALA A 59 -7.38 -6.25 10.30
C ALA A 59 -6.21 -5.69 9.48
N ARG A 60 -5.38 -4.83 10.06
CA ARG A 60 -4.22 -4.21 9.41
C ARG A 60 -3.09 -5.18 9.06
N ARG A 61 -3.05 -6.37 9.67
CA ARG A 61 -2.10 -7.43 9.29
C ARG A 61 -2.28 -7.84 7.84
N ASN A 62 -3.52 -7.89 7.36
CA ASN A 62 -3.87 -8.30 6.00
C ASN A 62 -3.87 -7.13 4.99
N ILE A 63 -3.50 -5.92 5.41
CA ILE A 63 -3.48 -4.74 4.57
C ILE A 63 -2.07 -4.18 4.51
N GLY A 64 -1.44 -4.18 3.36
CA GLY A 64 -0.22 -3.44 3.08
C GLY A 64 -0.56 -1.96 2.90
N MET A 65 0.25 -1.06 3.47
CA MET A 65 0.08 0.38 3.27
C MET A 65 1.39 1.00 2.79
N VAL A 66 1.33 1.65 1.63
CA VAL A 66 2.44 2.40 1.03
C VAL A 66 2.06 3.87 1.05
N PHE A 67 2.88 4.68 1.72
CA PHE A 67 2.66 6.12 1.88
C PHE A 67 3.53 6.92 0.92
N GLN A 68 3.11 8.14 0.61
CA GLN A 68 3.89 9.09 -0.17
C GLN A 68 5.19 9.53 0.54
N ASP A 69 5.15 9.68 1.86
CA ASP A 69 6.23 10.19 2.72
C ASP A 69 7.09 9.07 3.35
N TYR A 70 7.18 7.93 2.68
CA TYR A 70 7.98 6.74 3.02
C TYR A 70 7.68 6.14 4.40
N LYS A 71 7.72 6.92 5.48
CA LYS A 71 7.56 6.49 6.89
C LYS A 71 8.49 5.33 7.27
N LEU A 72 9.71 5.33 6.72
CA LEU A 72 10.76 4.43 7.16
C LEU A 72 11.34 4.94 8.48
N LEU A 73 11.76 4.00 9.33
CA LEU A 73 12.47 4.31 10.56
C LEU A 73 13.90 4.72 10.18
N SER A 74 14.25 5.97 10.41
CA SER A 74 15.51 6.58 9.96
C SER A 74 16.74 6.07 10.72
N ASP A 75 16.54 5.56 11.94
CA ASP A 75 17.55 4.99 12.83
C ASP A 75 17.73 3.47 12.65
N ARG A 76 17.04 2.87 11.70
CA ARG A 76 17.06 1.44 11.40
C ARG A 76 17.47 1.19 9.94
N ASN A 77 18.26 0.14 9.71
CA ASN A 77 18.56 -0.30 8.36
C ASN A 77 17.32 -0.87 7.66
N LEU A 78 17.47 -1.21 6.39
CA LEU A 78 16.34 -1.69 5.59
C LEU A 78 15.82 -3.05 6.09
N PHE A 79 16.71 -3.97 6.48
CA PHE A 79 16.29 -5.23 7.07
C PHE A 79 15.39 -5.01 8.29
N ASP A 80 15.82 -4.20 9.25
CA ASP A 80 15.06 -3.93 10.47
C ASP A 80 13.72 -3.24 10.20
N ASN A 81 13.67 -2.35 9.19
CA ASN A 81 12.42 -1.73 8.75
C ASN A 81 11.40 -2.76 8.24
N LEU A 82 11.87 -3.79 7.52
CA LEU A 82 11.01 -4.86 6.98
C LEU A 82 10.70 -5.93 8.03
N ALA A 83 11.65 -6.24 8.90
CA ALA A 83 11.49 -7.27 9.93
C ALA A 83 10.52 -6.86 11.05
N LEU A 84 10.41 -5.56 11.34
CA LEU A 84 9.58 -5.05 12.43
C LEU A 84 8.11 -5.52 12.37
N PRO A 85 7.40 -5.45 11.25
CA PRO A 85 6.04 -6.00 11.16
C PRO A 85 5.97 -7.50 11.46
N LEU A 86 6.99 -8.26 11.10
CA LEU A 86 7.05 -9.71 11.29
C LEU A 86 7.34 -10.07 12.74
N TYR A 87 8.18 -9.31 13.44
CA TYR A 87 8.36 -9.44 14.90
C TYR A 87 7.04 -9.20 15.65
N VAL A 88 6.27 -8.19 15.24
CA VAL A 88 4.94 -7.90 15.81
C VAL A 88 3.95 -9.04 15.55
N LEU A 89 4.13 -9.79 14.45
CA LEU A 89 3.35 -11.00 14.15
C LEU A 89 3.78 -12.20 15.00
N GLY A 90 4.94 -12.15 15.63
CA GLY A 90 5.48 -13.24 16.45
C GLY A 90 6.11 -14.36 15.62
N LEU A 91 6.60 -14.06 14.41
CA LEU A 91 7.24 -15.06 13.55
C LEU A 91 8.62 -15.48 14.10
N PRO A 92 9.06 -16.73 13.86
CA PRO A 92 10.40 -17.18 14.20
C PRO A 92 11.47 -16.41 13.40
N SER A 93 12.64 -16.19 13.99
CA SER A 93 13.72 -15.40 13.38
C SER A 93 14.14 -15.90 12.00
N ARG A 94 14.16 -17.21 11.78
CA ARG A 94 14.51 -17.80 10.48
C ARG A 94 13.49 -17.40 9.40
N GLU A 95 12.20 -17.52 9.69
CA GLU A 95 11.12 -17.13 8.77
C GLU A 95 11.14 -15.62 8.48
N ILE A 96 11.51 -14.80 9.49
CA ILE A 96 11.68 -13.35 9.30
C ILE A 96 12.79 -13.07 8.28
N VAL A 97 13.94 -13.73 8.40
CA VAL A 97 15.05 -13.54 7.45
C VAL A 97 14.62 -13.95 6.05
N ASP A 98 14.03 -15.13 5.88
CA ASP A 98 13.61 -15.65 4.58
C ASP A 98 12.62 -14.67 3.90
N ARG A 99 11.57 -14.24 4.61
CA ARG A 99 10.55 -13.32 4.06
C ARG A 99 11.12 -11.93 3.75
N VAL A 100 12.04 -11.42 4.57
CA VAL A 100 12.69 -10.11 4.31
C VAL A 100 13.55 -10.22 3.06
N ASP A 101 14.31 -11.30 2.90
CA ASP A 101 15.17 -11.51 1.76
C ASP A 101 14.36 -11.62 0.46
N GLU A 102 13.31 -12.43 0.45
CA GLU A 102 12.39 -12.55 -0.69
C GLU A 102 11.75 -11.20 -1.06
N ALA A 103 11.30 -10.42 -0.06
CA ALA A 103 10.72 -9.11 -0.32
C ALA A 103 11.76 -8.12 -0.88
N LEU A 104 13.01 -8.17 -0.43
CA LEU A 104 14.09 -7.33 -0.93
C LEU A 104 14.52 -7.72 -2.34
N GLU A 105 14.57 -9.01 -2.66
CA GLU A 105 14.84 -9.50 -4.01
C GLU A 105 13.75 -9.03 -4.97
N LEU A 106 12.48 -9.19 -4.60
CA LEU A 106 11.34 -8.77 -5.44
C LEU A 106 11.38 -7.28 -5.80
N VAL A 107 11.83 -6.41 -4.87
CA VAL A 107 11.92 -4.97 -5.14
C VAL A 107 13.30 -4.54 -5.65
N GLY A 108 14.25 -5.46 -5.86
CA GLY A 108 15.59 -5.19 -6.36
C GLY A 108 16.47 -4.38 -5.38
N LEU A 109 16.37 -4.68 -4.07
CA LEU A 109 17.10 -3.97 -3.02
C LEU A 109 17.87 -4.91 -2.06
N TYR A 110 18.09 -6.17 -2.45
CA TYR A 110 18.77 -7.14 -1.60
C TYR A 110 20.16 -6.66 -1.17
N ASP A 111 20.95 -6.11 -2.08
CA ASP A 111 22.30 -5.60 -1.81
C ASP A 111 22.30 -4.38 -0.85
N LYS A 112 21.14 -3.76 -0.64
CA LYS A 112 20.97 -2.61 0.25
C LYS A 112 20.36 -2.98 1.61
N LYS A 113 20.25 -4.25 1.92
CA LYS A 113 19.65 -4.80 3.14
C LYS A 113 20.12 -4.11 4.43
N LEU A 114 21.39 -3.75 4.52
CA LEU A 114 21.97 -3.12 5.71
C LEU A 114 22.11 -1.59 5.61
N HIS A 115 21.64 -0.96 4.52
CA HIS A 115 21.67 0.49 4.37
C HIS A 115 20.60 1.16 5.22
N LEU A 116 20.93 2.37 5.71
CA LEU A 116 19.96 3.27 6.34
C LEU A 116 19.14 3.98 5.27
N PRO A 117 17.91 4.42 5.56
CA PRO A 117 17.11 5.21 4.61
C PRO A 117 17.82 6.45 4.08
N SER A 118 18.64 7.11 4.89
CA SER A 118 19.43 8.29 4.50
C SER A 118 20.52 8.02 3.43
N GLN A 119 20.86 6.75 3.21
CA GLN A 119 21.84 6.29 2.23
C GLN A 119 21.19 5.85 0.91
N MET A 120 19.88 6.04 0.78
CA MET A 120 19.06 5.54 -0.33
C MET A 120 18.43 6.69 -1.10
N SER A 121 18.33 6.55 -2.42
CA SER A 121 17.57 7.47 -3.27
C SER A 121 16.07 7.44 -2.94
N GLY A 122 15.31 8.46 -3.38
CA GLY A 122 13.86 8.51 -3.17
C GLY A 122 13.12 7.29 -3.77
N GLY A 123 13.53 6.86 -4.96
CA GLY A 123 12.98 5.64 -5.59
C GLY A 123 13.27 4.37 -4.80
N GLU A 124 14.49 4.24 -4.25
CA GLU A 124 14.84 3.11 -3.40
C GLU A 124 14.09 3.13 -2.07
N GLN A 125 13.92 4.30 -1.45
CA GLN A 125 13.11 4.44 -0.24
C GLN A 125 11.65 4.04 -0.51
N GLN A 126 11.10 4.42 -1.66
CA GLN A 126 9.72 4.05 -2.02
C GLN A 126 9.58 2.55 -2.29
N ARG A 127 10.54 1.93 -3.00
CA ARG A 127 10.57 0.47 -3.15
C ARG A 127 10.73 -0.25 -1.79
N SER A 128 11.48 0.34 -0.85
CA SER A 128 11.59 -0.16 0.52
C SER A 128 10.25 -0.12 1.27
N CYS A 129 9.46 0.95 1.07
CA CYS A 129 8.10 1.04 1.63
C CYS A 129 7.18 -0.03 1.06
N LEU A 130 7.30 -0.32 -0.24
CA LEU A 130 6.56 -1.40 -0.87
C LEU A 130 7.01 -2.76 -0.32
N ALA A 131 8.31 -3.02 -0.21
CA ALA A 131 8.84 -4.25 0.41
C ALA A 131 8.31 -4.45 1.84
N ARG A 132 8.28 -3.39 2.66
CA ARG A 132 7.70 -3.43 4.01
C ARG A 132 6.19 -3.70 4.00
N ALA A 133 5.48 -3.28 2.97
CA ALA A 133 4.06 -3.56 2.85
C ALA A 133 3.78 -5.02 2.48
N ILE A 134 4.59 -5.62 1.58
CA ILE A 134 4.41 -6.98 1.08
C ILE A 134 4.98 -8.07 1.98
N VAL A 135 6.01 -7.77 2.80
CA VAL A 135 6.72 -8.77 3.64
C VAL A 135 5.82 -9.59 4.54
N LYS A 136 4.64 -9.08 4.89
CA LYS A 136 3.62 -9.77 5.69
C LYS A 136 2.55 -10.47 4.86
N GLU A 137 2.74 -10.58 3.53
CA GLU A 137 1.82 -11.24 2.59
C GLU A 137 0.38 -10.72 2.71
N PRO A 138 0.14 -9.43 2.48
CA PRO A 138 -1.18 -8.85 2.62
C PRO A 138 -2.13 -9.27 1.50
N ASN A 139 -3.42 -9.38 1.81
CA ASN A 139 -4.45 -9.62 0.79
C ASN A 139 -4.69 -8.40 -0.10
N ILE A 140 -4.46 -7.19 0.44
CA ILE A 140 -4.64 -5.93 -0.27
C ILE A 140 -3.51 -4.95 0.06
N ILE A 141 -3.04 -4.24 -0.96
CA ILE A 141 -2.13 -3.09 -0.83
C ILE A 141 -2.90 -1.82 -1.14
N LEU A 142 -2.83 -0.87 -0.20
CA LEU A 142 -3.29 0.49 -0.36
C LEU A 142 -2.07 1.39 -0.60
N ALA A 143 -1.94 1.95 -1.79
CA ALA A 143 -0.84 2.82 -2.16
C ALA A 143 -1.34 4.26 -2.32
N ASP A 144 -1.06 5.11 -1.32
CA ASP A 144 -1.53 6.49 -1.28
C ASP A 144 -0.50 7.44 -1.89
N GLU A 145 -0.73 7.85 -3.15
CA GLU A 145 0.16 8.72 -3.95
C GLU A 145 1.63 8.24 -3.94
N PRO A 146 1.91 6.95 -4.17
CA PRO A 146 3.24 6.38 -3.94
C PRO A 146 4.31 6.92 -4.89
N THR A 147 3.91 7.61 -5.94
CA THR A 147 4.81 8.20 -6.96
C THR A 147 4.98 9.71 -6.82
N GLY A 148 4.35 10.35 -5.82
CA GLY A 148 4.29 11.81 -5.70
C GLY A 148 5.64 12.50 -5.53
N ASN A 149 6.65 11.80 -5.00
CA ASN A 149 8.00 12.32 -4.76
C ASN A 149 9.07 11.69 -5.68
N LEU A 150 8.64 11.02 -6.76
CA LEU A 150 9.54 10.28 -7.65
C LEU A 150 9.64 10.96 -9.02
N ASP A 151 10.79 10.80 -9.66
CA ASP A 151 10.94 11.12 -11.07
C ASP A 151 10.07 10.18 -11.95
N PRO A 152 9.86 10.54 -13.24
CA PRO A 152 9.00 9.74 -14.12
C PRO A 152 9.44 8.29 -14.31
N VAL A 153 10.76 8.02 -14.35
CA VAL A 153 11.31 6.67 -14.55
C VAL A 153 11.03 5.81 -13.31
N ALA A 154 11.42 6.29 -12.13
CA ALA A 154 11.17 5.61 -10.87
C ALA A 154 9.67 5.40 -10.61
N SER A 155 8.83 6.37 -11.03
CA SER A 155 7.38 6.25 -10.94
C SER A 155 6.83 5.11 -11.79
N PHE A 156 7.32 4.99 -13.03
CA PHE A 156 6.92 3.92 -13.94
C PHE A 156 7.37 2.54 -13.42
N GLU A 157 8.60 2.45 -12.93
CA GLU A 157 9.15 1.21 -12.35
C GLU A 157 8.35 0.76 -11.12
N LEU A 158 7.98 1.70 -10.24
CA LEU A 158 7.17 1.39 -9.06
C LEU A 158 5.79 0.85 -9.44
N VAL A 159 5.13 1.44 -10.45
CA VAL A 159 3.82 0.95 -10.90
C VAL A 159 3.95 -0.43 -11.53
N ARG A 160 4.99 -0.70 -12.33
CA ARG A 160 5.26 -2.05 -12.86
C ARG A 160 5.46 -3.07 -11.75
N LEU A 161 6.18 -2.70 -10.70
CA LEU A 161 6.39 -3.56 -9.55
C LEU A 161 5.08 -3.88 -8.82
N LEU A 162 4.20 -2.89 -8.67
CA LEU A 162 2.84 -3.11 -8.15
C LEU A 162 2.04 -4.05 -9.08
N GLU A 163 2.16 -3.92 -10.40
CA GLU A 163 1.51 -4.83 -11.35
C GLU A 163 2.01 -6.27 -11.18
N THR A 164 3.31 -6.47 -11.05
CA THR A 164 3.90 -7.79 -10.77
C THR A 164 3.34 -8.41 -9.48
N ILE A 165 3.25 -7.61 -8.41
CA ILE A 165 2.68 -8.06 -7.13
C ILE A 165 1.19 -8.40 -7.28
N ASN A 166 0.45 -7.65 -8.11
CA ASN A 166 -0.95 -7.96 -8.39
C ASN A 166 -1.11 -9.26 -9.18
N GLU A 167 -0.23 -9.54 -10.13
CA GLU A 167 -0.20 -10.80 -10.90
C GLU A 167 0.07 -12.02 -10.01
N MET A 168 0.71 -11.82 -8.86
CA MET A 168 0.87 -12.83 -7.81
C MET A 168 -0.39 -13.03 -6.96
N GLY A 169 -1.48 -12.31 -7.24
CA GLY A 169 -2.80 -12.46 -6.59
C GLY A 169 -3.14 -11.40 -5.54
N THR A 170 -2.25 -10.47 -5.23
CA THR A 170 -2.54 -9.41 -4.25
C THR A 170 -3.45 -8.35 -4.86
N THR A 171 -4.54 -8.01 -4.17
CA THR A 171 -5.42 -6.88 -4.55
C THR A 171 -4.70 -5.54 -4.37
N ILE A 172 -4.86 -4.60 -5.31
CA ILE A 172 -4.20 -3.29 -5.22
C ILE A 172 -5.20 -2.16 -5.44
N LEU A 173 -5.21 -1.19 -4.53
CA LEU A 173 -5.83 0.11 -4.72
C LEU A 173 -4.76 1.20 -4.65
N MET A 174 -4.47 1.83 -5.79
CA MET A 174 -3.47 2.90 -5.88
C MET A 174 -4.14 4.25 -6.11
N ALA A 175 -3.99 5.18 -5.16
CA ALA A 175 -4.36 6.57 -5.38
C ALA A 175 -3.27 7.29 -6.19
N SER A 176 -3.69 8.06 -7.19
CA SER A 176 -2.78 8.93 -7.96
C SER A 176 -3.55 10.07 -8.58
N HIS A 177 -2.88 11.20 -8.76
CA HIS A 177 -3.34 12.32 -9.58
C HIS A 177 -2.61 12.38 -10.94
N ASN A 178 -1.66 11.48 -11.19
CA ASN A 178 -0.88 11.45 -12.43
C ASN A 178 -1.53 10.52 -13.47
N TYR A 179 -2.35 11.09 -14.35
CA TYR A 179 -3.03 10.37 -15.42
C TYR A 179 -2.10 9.67 -16.41
N ASN A 180 -0.89 10.18 -16.63
CA ASN A 180 0.06 9.59 -17.57
C ASN A 180 0.57 8.22 -17.10
N LEU A 181 0.60 7.99 -15.78
CA LEU A 181 0.98 6.68 -15.23
C LEU A 181 -0.15 5.64 -15.33
N ILE A 182 -1.39 6.09 -15.51
CA ILE A 182 -2.59 5.25 -15.45
C ILE A 182 -3.09 4.89 -16.86
N LYS A 183 -2.98 5.87 -17.77
CA LYS A 183 -3.48 5.73 -19.14
C LYS A 183 -2.85 4.54 -19.85
N GLY A 184 -3.69 3.73 -20.50
CA GLY A 184 -3.26 2.59 -21.33
C GLY A 184 -2.94 1.31 -20.57
N ARG A 185 -3.13 1.26 -19.24
CA ARG A 185 -2.86 0.05 -18.44
C ARG A 185 -4.00 -0.95 -18.38
N GLY A 186 -5.18 -0.62 -18.93
CA GLY A 186 -6.33 -1.55 -18.96
C GLY A 186 -6.86 -1.93 -17.56
N ARG A 187 -6.56 -1.12 -16.55
CA ARG A 187 -7.02 -1.34 -15.18
C ARG A 187 -8.23 -0.46 -14.88
N ARG A 188 -9.07 -0.90 -13.95
CA ARG A 188 -10.23 -0.13 -13.50
C ARG A 188 -9.83 1.20 -12.88
N ILE A 189 -10.55 2.26 -13.23
CA ILE A 189 -10.33 3.60 -12.70
C ILE A 189 -11.58 4.03 -11.92
N LEU A 190 -11.37 4.48 -10.70
CA LEU A 190 -12.37 5.06 -9.81
C LEU A 190 -12.06 6.54 -9.64
N GLU A 191 -12.91 7.42 -10.15
CA GLU A 191 -12.73 8.87 -10.00
C GLU A 191 -13.50 9.38 -8.78
N LEU A 192 -12.77 9.98 -7.84
CA LEU A 192 -13.34 10.65 -6.66
C LEU A 192 -13.31 12.16 -6.87
N LYS A 193 -14.49 12.75 -7.08
CA LYS A 193 -14.66 14.18 -7.28
C LYS A 193 -15.90 14.67 -6.55
N ASP A 194 -15.76 15.81 -5.84
CA ASP A 194 -16.85 16.48 -5.10
C ASP A 194 -17.62 15.53 -4.16
N GLY A 195 -16.90 14.56 -3.57
CA GLY A 195 -17.48 13.55 -2.68
C GLY A 195 -18.32 12.48 -3.38
N VAL A 196 -18.19 12.35 -4.70
CA VAL A 196 -18.83 11.31 -5.52
C VAL A 196 -17.76 10.43 -6.13
N LEU A 197 -17.97 9.12 -6.11
CA LEU A 197 -17.11 8.13 -6.77
C LEU A 197 -17.79 7.63 -8.05
N ARG A 198 -17.08 7.65 -9.15
CA ARG A 198 -17.56 7.15 -10.46
C ARG A 198 -16.53 6.16 -11.01
N ALA A 199 -17.00 5.12 -11.71
CA ALA A 199 -16.17 4.32 -12.58
C ALA A 199 -15.88 5.16 -13.85
N ALA A 200 -14.62 5.30 -14.23
CA ALA A 200 -14.16 6.07 -15.38
C ALA A 200 -13.56 5.15 -16.45
#